data_d6a4898aabcbe4fc3d018a5fce654a58
#
_entry.id   d6a4898aabcbe4fc3d018a5fce654a58
#
_cell.length_a   1.000
_cell.length_b   1.000
_cell.length_c   1.000
_cell.angle_alpha   90.00
_cell.angle_beta   90.00
_cell.angle_gamma   90.00
#
_symmetry.space_group_name_H-M   'P 1'
#
loop_
_entity.id
_entity.type
_entity.pdbx_description
1 polymer ?
#
loop_
_entity_poly.entity_id
_entity_poly.type
_entity_poly.pdbx_seq_one_letter_code
_entity_poly.pdbx_strand_id
1 'polypeptide(L)'
;RNMWFWLSLIALLCWSGSDLFSKIGCRDARDKYSHLKMVMAVGVVMGLHAAYEVFVGGTVINLDIILTYLPVSILYILSMAMGYVGLRYIELSISSPICNSSGALVAVLAILFDGIAGYSPLALFAVALVCVGAVGLGVVEAREDDELRIERQKASNYTVSYTHLTLPTI
;
A
#
# COMPACT_ATOMS: atom_id res chain seq x y z
N ARG A 1 25.01 -7.82 -18.27
CA ARG A 1 25.02 -6.84 -17.16
C ARG A 1 23.82 -5.89 -17.19
N ASN A 2 23.12 -5.77 -18.33
CA ASN A 2 21.98 -4.86 -18.48
C ASN A 2 20.62 -5.54 -18.29
N MET A 3 20.54 -6.87 -18.24
CA MET A 3 19.28 -7.61 -18.18
C MET A 3 18.54 -7.38 -16.85
N TRP A 4 19.26 -7.36 -15.73
CA TRP A 4 18.65 -7.11 -14.43
C TRP A 4 18.00 -5.71 -14.35
N PHE A 5 18.57 -4.72 -15.00
CA PHE A 5 18.00 -3.36 -15.05
C PHE A 5 16.65 -3.34 -15.78
N TRP A 6 16.56 -3.99 -16.94
CA TRP A 6 15.30 -4.09 -17.69
C TRP A 6 14.25 -4.90 -16.94
N LEU A 7 14.64 -5.99 -16.29
CA LEU A 7 13.73 -6.79 -15.46
C LEU A 7 13.22 -5.97 -14.26
N SER A 8 14.07 -5.18 -13.62
CA SER A 8 13.67 -4.29 -12.52
C SER A 8 12.71 -3.20 -12.99
N LEU A 9 12.93 -2.66 -14.19
CA LEU A 9 12.03 -1.66 -14.78
C LEU A 9 10.65 -2.26 -15.10
N ILE A 10 10.61 -3.46 -15.67
CA ILE A 10 9.37 -4.18 -15.92
C ILE A 10 8.64 -4.48 -14.60
N ALA A 11 9.36 -4.94 -13.58
CA ALA A 11 8.80 -5.20 -12.27
C ALA A 11 8.20 -3.92 -11.64
N LEU A 12 8.88 -2.78 -11.78
CA LEU A 12 8.39 -1.47 -11.33
C LEU A 12 7.08 -1.09 -12.02
N LEU A 13 7.01 -1.25 -13.35
CA LEU A 13 5.79 -0.96 -14.11
C LEU A 13 4.63 -1.88 -13.72
N CYS A 14 4.91 -3.18 -13.56
CA CYS A 14 3.91 -4.15 -13.11
C CYS A 14 3.41 -3.82 -11.69
N TRP A 15 4.31 -3.44 -10.78
CA TRP A 15 3.95 -3.05 -9.42
C TRP A 15 3.09 -1.79 -9.39
N SER A 16 3.51 -0.76 -10.13
CA SER A 16 2.73 0.49 -10.27
C SER A 16 1.35 0.24 -10.87
N GLY A 17 1.25 -0.64 -11.87
CA GLY A 17 -0.03 -1.07 -12.44
C GLY A 17 -0.90 -1.80 -11.41
N SER A 18 -0.32 -2.68 -10.61
CA SER A 18 -1.00 -3.37 -9.52
C SER A 18 -1.57 -2.39 -8.49
N ASP A 19 -0.78 -1.40 -8.07
CA ASP A 19 -1.22 -0.36 -7.14
C ASP A 19 -2.40 0.45 -7.70
N LEU A 20 -2.33 0.82 -8.99
CA LEU A 20 -3.40 1.55 -9.68
C LEU A 20 -4.71 0.73 -9.72
N PHE A 21 -4.64 -0.53 -10.14
CA PHE A 21 -5.82 -1.40 -10.19
C PHE A 21 -6.38 -1.68 -8.79
N SER A 22 -5.52 -1.84 -7.79
CA SER A 22 -5.92 -1.99 -6.40
C SER A 22 -6.66 -0.76 -5.89
N LYS A 23 -6.18 0.44 -6.22
CA LYS A 23 -6.88 1.69 -5.88
C LYS A 23 -8.24 1.78 -6.56
N ILE A 24 -8.33 1.45 -7.85
CA ILE A 24 -9.60 1.44 -8.59
C ILE A 24 -10.58 0.46 -7.94
N GLY A 25 -10.12 -0.75 -7.61
CA GLY A 25 -10.95 -1.77 -6.96
C GLY A 25 -11.43 -1.40 -5.56
N CYS A 26 -10.63 -0.62 -4.80
CA CYS A 26 -11.00 -0.16 -3.45
C CYS A 26 -11.83 1.13 -3.42
N ARG A 27 -11.95 1.84 -4.56
CA ARG A 27 -12.54 3.20 -4.63
C ARG A 27 -14.05 3.25 -4.46
N ASP A 28 -14.77 2.15 -4.71
CA ASP A 28 -16.24 2.18 -4.68
C ASP A 28 -16.75 2.44 -3.26
N ALA A 29 -17.21 3.68 -3.03
CA ALA A 29 -17.76 4.11 -1.75
C ALA A 29 -19.09 3.41 -1.41
N ARG A 30 -19.81 2.91 -2.41
CA ARG A 30 -21.10 2.19 -2.22
C ARG A 30 -20.89 0.78 -1.72
N ASP A 31 -19.74 0.18 -2.04
CA ASP A 31 -19.39 -1.16 -1.58
C ASP A 31 -18.52 -1.09 -0.31
N LYS A 32 -19.15 -1.33 0.83
CA LYS A 32 -18.49 -1.35 2.14
C LYS A 32 -17.31 -2.35 2.20
N TYR A 33 -17.37 -3.40 1.39
CA TYR A 33 -16.42 -4.52 1.40
C TYR A 33 -15.46 -4.53 0.20
N SER A 34 -15.35 -3.44 -0.56
CA SER A 34 -14.50 -3.36 -1.75
C SER A 34 -13.05 -3.76 -1.46
N HIS A 35 -12.47 -3.30 -0.34
CA HIS A 35 -11.12 -3.64 0.09
C HIS A 35 -10.95 -5.13 0.40
N LEU A 36 -11.95 -5.79 1.02
CA LEU A 36 -11.91 -7.24 1.28
C LEU A 36 -12.00 -8.04 -0.03
N LYS A 37 -12.80 -7.59 -0.99
CA LYS A 37 -12.88 -8.22 -2.31
C LYS A 37 -11.53 -8.15 -3.03
N MET A 38 -10.78 -7.04 -2.88
CA MET A 38 -9.42 -6.93 -3.42
C MET A 38 -8.46 -7.91 -2.75
N VAL A 39 -8.49 -8.03 -1.41
CA VAL A 39 -7.70 -9.04 -0.68
C VAL A 39 -8.01 -10.44 -1.20
N MET A 40 -9.29 -10.78 -1.38
CA MET A 40 -9.70 -12.08 -1.91
C MET A 40 -9.22 -12.30 -3.34
N ALA A 41 -9.35 -11.32 -4.22
CA ALA A 41 -8.91 -11.41 -5.60
C ALA A 41 -7.40 -11.66 -5.69
N VAL A 42 -6.60 -10.91 -4.95
CA VAL A 42 -5.14 -11.13 -4.86
C VAL A 42 -4.83 -12.50 -4.27
N GLY A 43 -5.54 -12.90 -3.22
CA GLY A 43 -5.39 -14.22 -2.60
C GLY A 43 -5.65 -15.37 -3.59
N VAL A 44 -6.68 -15.25 -4.43
CA VAL A 44 -6.99 -16.23 -5.49
C VAL A 44 -5.86 -16.31 -6.52
N VAL A 45 -5.38 -15.16 -7.01
CA VAL A 45 -4.28 -15.13 -8.00
C VAL A 45 -3.00 -15.73 -7.41
N MET A 46 -2.64 -15.35 -6.19
CA MET A 46 -1.46 -15.92 -5.51
C MET A 46 -1.63 -17.41 -5.19
N GLY A 47 -2.84 -17.84 -4.82
CA GLY A 47 -3.16 -19.24 -4.60
C GLY A 47 -3.04 -20.09 -5.87
N LEU A 48 -3.49 -19.57 -7.02
CA LEU A 48 -3.32 -20.22 -8.32
C LEU A 48 -1.84 -20.33 -8.70
N HIS A 49 -1.06 -19.27 -8.46
CA HIS A 49 0.38 -19.31 -8.70
C HIS A 49 1.08 -20.33 -7.79
N ALA A 50 0.74 -20.35 -6.51
CA ALA A 50 1.27 -21.35 -5.58
C ALA A 50 0.90 -22.78 -5.99
N ALA A 51 -0.33 -23.01 -6.44
CA ALA A 51 -0.76 -24.30 -6.97
C ALA A 51 0.07 -24.71 -8.22
N TYR A 52 0.31 -23.76 -9.13
CA TYR A 52 1.16 -24.01 -10.28
C TYR A 52 2.58 -24.42 -9.87
N GLU A 53 3.19 -23.71 -8.93
CA GLU A 53 4.54 -24.04 -8.43
C GLU A 53 4.61 -25.43 -7.76
N VAL A 54 3.55 -25.84 -7.07
CA VAL A 54 3.48 -27.17 -6.44
C VAL A 54 3.28 -28.27 -7.46
N PHE A 55 2.33 -28.11 -8.39
CA PHE A 55 1.94 -29.20 -9.32
C PHE A 55 2.83 -29.27 -10.57
N VAL A 56 3.35 -28.14 -11.04
CA VAL A 56 4.16 -28.04 -12.27
C VAL A 56 5.62 -27.75 -11.95
N GLY A 57 5.90 -26.86 -11.03
CA GLY A 57 7.26 -26.50 -10.60
C GLY A 57 7.94 -27.58 -9.74
N GLY A 58 7.17 -28.55 -9.22
CA GLY A 58 7.71 -29.64 -8.40
C GLY A 58 8.19 -29.21 -7.02
N THR A 59 7.70 -28.06 -6.53
CA THR A 59 8.04 -27.55 -5.19
C THR A 59 7.47 -28.48 -4.12
N VAL A 60 8.34 -29.05 -3.29
CA VAL A 60 7.93 -29.94 -2.19
C VAL A 60 7.53 -29.10 -0.99
N ILE A 61 6.30 -29.27 -0.53
CA ILE A 61 5.79 -28.65 0.68
C ILE A 61 5.98 -29.58 1.86
N ASN A 62 6.78 -29.18 2.84
CA ASN A 62 6.94 -29.88 4.12
C ASN A 62 6.25 -29.10 5.25
N LEU A 63 5.81 -29.84 6.28
CA LEU A 63 5.17 -29.25 7.45
C LEU A 63 6.07 -28.21 8.14
N ASP A 64 7.37 -28.46 8.19
CA ASP A 64 8.36 -27.54 8.76
C ASP A 64 8.40 -26.20 8.03
N ILE A 65 8.29 -26.23 6.70
CA ILE A 65 8.23 -25.00 5.88
C ILE A 65 6.95 -24.22 6.22
N ILE A 66 5.81 -24.92 6.29
CA ILE A 66 4.53 -24.29 6.62
C ILE A 66 4.60 -23.63 8.00
N LEU A 67 5.08 -24.35 9.03
CA LEU A 67 5.17 -23.83 10.39
C LEU A 67 6.15 -22.67 10.52
N THR A 68 7.27 -22.71 9.80
CA THR A 68 8.29 -21.66 9.79
C THR A 68 7.76 -20.36 9.17
N TYR A 69 7.01 -20.47 8.07
CA TYR A 69 6.51 -19.29 7.35
C TYR A 69 5.12 -18.84 7.79
N LEU A 70 4.41 -19.62 8.58
CA LEU A 70 3.05 -19.28 9.06
C LEU A 70 2.97 -17.91 9.76
N PRO A 71 3.85 -17.55 10.72
CA PRO A 71 3.80 -16.25 11.36
C PRO A 71 4.01 -15.09 10.38
N VAL A 72 4.96 -15.24 9.46
CA VAL A 72 5.25 -14.24 8.43
C VAL A 72 4.07 -14.09 7.47
N SER A 73 3.45 -15.20 7.08
CA SER A 73 2.28 -15.20 6.19
C SER A 73 1.07 -14.50 6.82
N ILE A 74 0.83 -14.72 8.11
CA ILE A 74 -0.26 -14.04 8.84
C ILE A 74 0.01 -12.53 8.91
N LEU A 75 1.24 -12.12 9.25
CA LEU A 75 1.62 -10.71 9.29
C LEU A 75 1.52 -10.07 7.90
N TYR A 76 1.89 -10.80 6.84
CA TYR A 76 1.77 -10.32 5.47
C TYR A 76 0.30 -10.07 5.08
N ILE A 77 -0.59 -11.02 5.35
CA ILE A 77 -2.03 -10.89 5.06
C ILE A 77 -2.63 -9.70 5.82
N LEU A 78 -2.29 -9.54 7.10
CA LEU A 78 -2.74 -8.40 7.91
C LEU A 78 -2.24 -7.08 7.34
N SER A 79 -0.97 -7.00 6.97
CA SER A 79 -0.36 -5.82 6.36
C SER A 79 -1.04 -5.46 5.03
N MET A 80 -1.29 -6.46 4.17
CA MET A 80 -2.00 -6.27 2.91
C MET A 80 -3.44 -5.78 3.13
N ALA A 81 -4.16 -6.39 4.07
CA ALA A 81 -5.53 -5.97 4.39
C ALA A 81 -5.57 -4.52 4.88
N MET A 82 -4.65 -4.13 5.77
CA MET A 82 -4.51 -2.75 6.22
C MET A 82 -4.14 -1.80 5.07
N GLY A 83 -3.25 -2.22 4.18
CA GLY A 83 -2.89 -1.45 2.98
C GLY A 83 -4.09 -1.17 2.09
N TYR A 84 -4.94 -2.15 1.81
CA TYR A 84 -6.16 -1.96 1.02
C TYR A 84 -7.22 -1.11 1.74
N VAL A 85 -7.30 -1.18 3.06
CA VAL A 85 -8.11 -0.23 3.84
C VAL A 85 -7.57 1.18 3.66
N GLY A 86 -6.25 1.37 3.75
CA GLY A 86 -5.59 2.65 3.49
C GLY A 86 -5.90 3.18 2.09
N LEU A 87 -5.75 2.37 1.05
CA LEU A 87 -6.05 2.74 -0.34
C LEU A 87 -7.50 3.18 -0.56
N ARG A 88 -8.43 2.78 0.28
CA ARG A 88 -9.82 3.23 0.21
C ARG A 88 -9.96 4.70 0.60
N TYR A 89 -9.21 5.15 1.60
CA TYR A 89 -9.37 6.46 2.22
C TYR A 89 -8.29 7.46 1.81
N ILE A 90 -7.07 6.98 1.50
CA ILE A 90 -5.91 7.80 1.19
C ILE A 90 -5.68 7.81 -0.33
N GLU A 91 -5.20 8.91 -0.88
CA GLU A 91 -4.83 9.01 -2.29
C GLU A 91 -3.65 8.10 -2.64
N LEU A 92 -3.67 7.53 -3.85
CA LEU A 92 -2.62 6.62 -4.31
C LEU A 92 -1.25 7.31 -4.41
N SER A 93 -1.24 8.58 -4.80
CA SER A 93 -0.03 9.42 -4.90
C SER A 93 0.75 9.50 -3.59
N ILE A 94 0.09 9.30 -2.48
CA ILE A 94 0.64 9.38 -1.13
C ILE A 94 0.81 7.99 -0.53
N SER A 95 -0.21 7.14 -0.65
CA SER A 95 -0.20 5.78 -0.10
C SER A 95 0.90 4.92 -0.72
N SER A 96 1.09 4.98 -2.05
CA SER A 96 2.07 4.13 -2.74
C SER A 96 3.52 4.43 -2.35
N PRO A 97 4.01 5.69 -2.34
CA PRO A 97 5.35 5.99 -1.85
C PRO A 97 5.59 5.60 -0.38
N ILE A 98 4.59 5.79 0.49
CA ILE A 98 4.69 5.41 1.91
C ILE A 98 4.81 3.89 2.05
N CYS A 99 3.96 3.12 1.38
CA CYS A 99 4.02 1.66 1.41
C CYS A 99 5.34 1.14 0.84
N ASN A 100 5.83 1.74 -0.26
CA ASN A 100 7.08 1.34 -0.90
C ASN A 100 8.33 1.81 -0.15
N SER A 101 8.20 2.71 0.84
CA SER A 101 9.31 3.10 1.72
C SER A 101 9.68 2.04 2.75
N SER A 102 8.96 0.93 2.81
CA SER A 102 9.23 -0.20 3.71
C SER A 102 10.67 -0.73 3.58
N GLY A 103 11.26 -0.71 2.36
CA GLY A 103 12.65 -1.05 2.14
C GLY A 103 13.64 -0.17 2.91
N ALA A 104 13.36 1.13 3.03
CA ALA A 104 14.18 2.03 3.84
C ALA A 104 14.04 1.72 5.35
N LEU A 105 12.83 1.35 5.80
CA LEU A 105 12.61 0.93 7.19
C LEU A 105 13.39 -0.34 7.53
N VAL A 106 13.38 -1.32 6.62
CA VAL A 106 14.19 -2.55 6.76
C VAL A 106 15.68 -2.22 6.82
N ALA A 107 16.17 -1.30 5.97
CA ALA A 107 17.56 -0.85 6.00
C ALA A 107 17.91 -0.15 7.33
N VAL A 108 17.02 0.68 7.87
CA VAL A 108 17.20 1.31 9.19
C VAL A 108 17.29 0.24 10.29
N LEU A 109 16.41 -0.74 10.28
CA LEU A 109 16.45 -1.85 11.24
C LEU A 109 17.74 -2.66 11.11
N ALA A 110 18.17 -2.99 9.89
CA ALA A 110 19.42 -3.70 9.65
C ALA A 110 20.64 -2.89 10.17
N ILE A 111 20.66 -1.58 9.95
CA ILE A 111 21.71 -0.70 10.51
C ILE A 111 21.71 -0.71 12.04
N LEU A 112 20.53 -0.76 12.67
CA LEU A 112 20.41 -0.81 14.13
C LEU A 112 20.91 -2.13 14.72
N PHE A 113 20.68 -3.25 14.03
CA PHE A 113 21.08 -4.58 14.50
C PHE A 113 22.51 -4.96 14.12
N ASP A 114 22.91 -4.67 12.87
CA ASP A 114 24.20 -5.09 12.31
C ASP A 114 25.26 -3.98 12.35
N GLY A 115 24.87 -2.75 12.64
CA GLY A 115 25.74 -1.58 12.68
C GLY A 115 25.98 -0.93 11.31
N ILE A 116 26.57 0.25 11.33
CA ILE A 116 26.79 1.10 10.13
C ILE A 116 27.96 0.62 9.26
N ALA A 117 28.87 -0.20 9.81
CA ALA A 117 30.17 -0.49 9.19
C ALA A 117 30.10 -1.18 7.81
N GLY A 118 28.98 -1.80 7.46
CA GLY A 118 28.79 -2.46 6.17
C GLY A 118 28.17 -1.61 5.06
N TYR A 119 27.77 -0.37 5.35
CA TYR A 119 27.02 0.46 4.41
C TYR A 119 27.88 1.59 3.84
N SER A 120 27.73 1.84 2.54
CA SER A 120 28.37 2.99 1.90
C SER A 120 27.70 4.30 2.34
N PRO A 121 28.44 5.43 2.41
CA PRO A 121 27.85 6.73 2.74
C PRO A 121 26.70 7.13 1.81
N LEU A 122 26.77 6.74 0.54
CA LEU A 122 25.71 6.98 -0.45
C LEU A 122 24.44 6.19 -0.12
N ALA A 123 24.57 4.94 0.34
CA ALA A 123 23.44 4.12 0.75
C ALA A 123 22.75 4.70 2.00
N LEU A 124 23.52 5.15 2.99
CA LEU A 124 22.99 5.81 4.18
C LEU A 124 22.24 7.11 3.84
N PHE A 125 22.81 7.91 2.93
CA PHE A 125 22.15 9.12 2.45
C PHE A 125 20.84 8.80 1.72
N ALA A 126 20.81 7.78 0.86
CA ALA A 126 19.60 7.35 0.16
C ALA A 126 18.49 6.88 1.13
N VAL A 127 18.86 6.09 2.16
CA VAL A 127 17.91 5.65 3.20
C VAL A 127 17.34 6.84 3.96
N ALA A 128 18.19 7.80 4.38
CA ALA A 128 17.76 9.01 5.06
C ALA A 128 16.81 9.84 4.19
N LEU A 129 17.12 9.99 2.90
CA LEU A 129 16.28 10.74 1.96
C LEU A 129 14.89 10.10 1.80
N VAL A 130 14.82 8.77 1.68
CA VAL A 130 13.54 8.04 1.58
C VAL A 130 12.73 8.19 2.86
N CYS A 131 13.36 8.07 4.03
CA CYS A 131 12.68 8.25 5.32
C CYS A 131 12.11 9.67 5.46
N VAL A 132 12.88 10.70 5.13
CA VAL A 132 12.44 12.11 5.16
C VAL A 132 11.30 12.33 4.17
N GLY A 133 11.39 11.77 2.97
CA GLY A 133 10.34 11.84 1.96
C GLY A 133 9.04 11.19 2.42
N ALA A 134 9.11 10.00 3.01
CA ALA A 134 7.93 9.29 3.51
C ALA A 134 7.24 10.05 4.66
N VAL A 135 8.02 10.57 5.62
CA VAL A 135 7.50 11.39 6.71
C VAL A 135 6.91 12.70 6.18
N GLY A 136 7.60 13.34 5.23
CA GLY A 136 7.12 14.58 4.58
C GLY A 136 5.78 14.38 3.88
N LEU A 137 5.62 13.30 3.12
CA LEU A 137 4.34 12.95 2.47
C LEU A 137 3.23 12.72 3.50
N GLY A 138 3.51 12.00 4.59
CA GLY A 138 2.52 11.79 5.65
C GLY A 138 2.08 13.07 6.33
N VAL A 139 3.00 14.03 6.53
CA VAL A 139 2.68 15.34 7.12
C VAL A 139 1.85 16.19 6.15
N VAL A 140 2.17 16.18 4.86
CA VAL A 140 1.41 16.93 3.83
C VAL A 140 -0.02 16.37 3.75
N GLU A 141 -0.18 15.05 3.69
CA GLU A 141 -1.50 14.39 3.66
C GLU A 141 -2.34 14.75 4.88
N ALA A 142 -1.74 14.69 6.08
CA ALA A 142 -2.46 15.01 7.30
C ALA A 142 -2.98 16.46 7.30
N ARG A 143 -2.23 17.39 6.71
CA ARG A 143 -2.67 18.80 6.60
C ARG A 143 -3.73 19.00 5.53
N GLU A 144 -3.58 18.34 4.37
CA GLU A 144 -4.54 18.43 3.27
C GLU A 144 -5.89 17.82 3.64
N ASP A 145 -5.90 16.70 4.37
CA ASP A 145 -7.13 16.09 4.88
C ASP A 145 -7.89 17.03 5.84
N ASP A 146 -7.20 17.78 6.67
CA ASP A 146 -7.84 18.73 7.58
C ASP A 146 -8.46 19.93 6.82
N GLU A 147 -7.77 20.47 5.82
CA GLU A 147 -8.29 21.57 4.99
C GLU A 147 -9.48 21.12 4.14
N LEU A 148 -9.39 19.96 3.47
CA LEU A 148 -10.48 19.40 2.68
C LEU A 148 -11.69 19.01 3.53
N ARG A 149 -11.51 18.54 4.74
CA ARG A 149 -12.60 18.29 5.69
C ARG A 149 -13.33 19.55 6.05
N ILE A 150 -12.60 20.64 6.31
CA ILE A 150 -13.18 21.95 6.62
C ILE A 150 -13.96 22.49 5.42
N GLU A 151 -13.42 22.39 4.21
CA GLU A 151 -14.09 22.81 2.99
C GLU A 151 -15.34 21.98 2.68
N ARG A 152 -15.27 20.66 2.80
CA ARG A 152 -16.43 19.76 2.62
C ARG A 152 -17.52 20.04 3.65
N GLN A 153 -17.15 20.32 4.87
CA GLN A 153 -18.10 20.67 5.93
C GLN A 153 -18.77 22.03 5.66
N LYS A 154 -18.02 23.01 5.15
CA LYS A 154 -18.58 24.29 4.68
C LYS A 154 -19.55 24.09 3.52
N ALA A 155 -19.15 23.33 2.49
CA ALA A 155 -19.97 23.02 1.33
C ALA A 155 -21.25 22.27 1.71
N SER A 156 -21.17 21.30 2.63
CA SER A 156 -22.34 20.58 3.15
C SER A 156 -23.30 21.51 3.89
N ASN A 157 -22.80 22.42 4.71
CA ASN A 157 -23.62 23.40 5.41
C ASN A 157 -24.31 24.38 4.45
N TYR A 158 -23.64 24.78 3.37
CA TYR A 158 -24.25 25.59 2.30
C TYR A 158 -25.34 24.82 1.56
N THR A 159 -25.12 23.55 1.22
CA THR A 159 -26.11 22.71 0.52
C THR A 159 -27.36 22.48 1.38
N VAL A 160 -27.20 22.21 2.68
CA VAL A 160 -28.32 22.06 3.62
C VAL A 160 -29.10 23.36 3.75
N SER A 161 -28.41 24.51 3.85
CA SER A 161 -29.05 25.82 3.92
C SER A 161 -29.84 26.15 2.63
N TYR A 162 -29.30 25.80 1.46
CA TYR A 162 -29.97 25.99 0.17
C TYR A 162 -31.22 25.12 0.00
N THR A 163 -31.17 23.85 0.42
CA THR A 163 -32.32 22.93 0.36
C THR A 163 -33.45 23.36 1.29
N HIS A 164 -33.15 23.93 2.45
CA HIS A 164 -34.17 24.46 3.36
C HIS A 164 -34.79 25.78 2.89
N LEU A 165 -34.05 26.60 2.10
CA LEU A 165 -34.55 27.85 1.55
C LEU A 165 -35.30 27.70 0.21
N THR A 166 -35.11 26.62 -0.51
CA THR A 166 -35.70 26.41 -1.84
C THR A 166 -36.79 25.36 -1.91
N LEU A 167 -37.13 24.68 -0.81
CA LEU A 167 -38.33 23.84 -0.74
C LEU A 167 -39.54 24.78 -0.57
N PRO A 168 -40.38 24.97 -1.61
CA PRO A 168 -41.63 25.67 -1.43
C PRO A 168 -42.48 24.85 -0.47
N THR A 169 -42.94 25.49 0.58
CA THR A 169 -44.04 25.02 1.39
C THR A 169 -45.23 24.76 0.48
N ILE A 170 -45.50 23.49 0.18
CA ILE A 170 -46.78 23.00 -0.33
C ILE A 170 -47.53 22.43 0.86
#